data_7f7a2baa0aafa9a2bd7f501e1b1c6eb3
#
_entry.id   7f7a2baa0aafa9a2bd7f501e1b1c6eb3
#
_cell.length_a   1.000
_cell.length_b   1.000
_cell.length_c   1.000
_cell.angle_alpha   90.00
_cell.angle_beta   90.00
_cell.angle_gamma   90.00
#
_symmetry.space_group_name_H-M   'P 1'
#
loop_
_entity.id
_entity.type
_entity.pdbx_description
1 polymer ?
#
loop_
_entity_poly.entity_id
_entity_poly.type
_entity_poly.pdbx_seq_one_letter_code
_entity_poly.pdbx_strand_id
1 'polypeptide(L)'
;MKHLLLFCSILTTLFEIIGNGTVAVAKTPLRVMSSNIRFNSEQDLGDTSWDARKQPYVNMIRDTKPDVIGMQEPRDAQYADLERLLPEYDRFRLLPNNQITRKQAASGMILWLKERFQCLDSGYFWLGPTPNEPCLPWDATDKYHYRMAIWVKLLDNISGKEVYFFSTHLPYDPGNRPDCFDADGKRIRNIEQRTKCAKLIVS
;
A
#
# COMPACT_ATOMS: atom_id res chain seq x y z
N MET A 1 -1.98 -34.38 -71.77
CA MET A 1 -0.82 -33.64 -71.21
C MET A 1 -1.12 -33.43 -69.73
N LYS A 2 -0.43 -34.18 -68.90
CA LYS A 2 -0.68 -34.16 -67.41
C LYS A 2 0.43 -33.32 -66.79
N HIS A 3 0.10 -32.23 -66.16
CA HIS A 3 1.05 -31.42 -65.33
C HIS A 3 1.15 -32.04 -63.95
N LEU A 4 2.33 -32.57 -63.64
CA LEU A 4 2.70 -33.11 -62.35
C LEU A 4 3.19 -31.95 -61.48
N LEU A 5 2.43 -31.54 -60.46
CA LEU A 5 2.86 -30.60 -59.47
C LEU A 5 3.68 -31.32 -58.39
N LEU A 6 4.97 -30.99 -58.34
CA LEU A 6 5.92 -31.48 -57.36
C LEU A 6 5.76 -30.67 -56.08
N PHE A 7 5.19 -31.27 -55.02
CA PHE A 7 5.21 -30.69 -53.68
C PHE A 7 6.56 -30.97 -53.04
N CYS A 8 7.35 -29.94 -52.92
CA CYS A 8 8.59 -29.98 -52.14
C CYS A 8 8.28 -29.70 -50.66
N SER A 9 8.13 -30.75 -49.86
CA SER A 9 8.03 -30.63 -48.41
C SER A 9 9.40 -30.46 -47.81
N ILE A 10 9.72 -29.25 -47.41
CA ILE A 10 10.91 -28.96 -46.60
C ILE A 10 10.58 -29.40 -45.17
N LEU A 11 11.12 -30.54 -44.78
CA LEU A 11 11.11 -31.03 -43.40
C LEU A 11 12.24 -30.31 -42.65
N THR A 12 11.94 -29.19 -42.00
CA THR A 12 12.85 -28.54 -41.06
C THR A 12 12.84 -29.33 -39.74
N THR A 13 13.80 -30.21 -39.58
CA THR A 13 14.14 -30.80 -38.29
C THR A 13 14.71 -29.73 -37.38
N LEU A 14 13.87 -29.24 -36.43
CA LEU A 14 14.34 -28.43 -35.34
C LEU A 14 15.10 -29.34 -34.36
N PHE A 15 16.41 -29.22 -34.34
CA PHE A 15 17.23 -29.80 -33.27
C PHE A 15 17.03 -28.95 -32.02
N GLU A 16 16.23 -29.45 -31.09
CA GLU A 16 16.21 -28.89 -29.72
C GLU A 16 17.54 -29.22 -29.05
N ILE A 17 18.41 -28.25 -28.96
CA ILE A 17 19.55 -28.29 -28.05
C ILE A 17 18.96 -28.09 -26.64
N ILE A 18 18.70 -29.20 -25.95
CA ILE A 18 18.43 -29.19 -24.52
C ILE A 18 19.74 -28.86 -23.82
N GLY A 19 20.14 -27.62 -23.86
CA GLY A 19 21.15 -27.09 -22.95
C GLY A 19 20.52 -26.98 -21.58
N ASN A 20 21.03 -27.71 -20.60
CA ASN A 20 20.76 -27.48 -19.16
C ASN A 20 21.31 -26.12 -18.70
N GLY A 21 20.96 -25.07 -19.41
CA GLY A 21 21.17 -23.70 -18.97
C GLY A 21 20.03 -23.31 -18.03
N THR A 22 20.30 -23.23 -16.75
CA THR A 22 19.45 -22.49 -15.82
C THR A 22 19.33 -21.08 -16.38
N VAL A 23 18.22 -20.77 -17.05
CA VAL A 23 17.88 -19.40 -17.42
C VAL A 23 17.76 -18.65 -16.10
N ALA A 24 18.78 -17.85 -15.80
CA ALA A 24 18.70 -16.93 -14.67
C ALA A 24 17.56 -15.96 -14.97
N VAL A 25 16.39 -16.21 -14.41
CA VAL A 25 15.28 -15.27 -14.47
C VAL A 25 15.78 -13.99 -13.82
N ALA A 26 16.00 -12.98 -14.64
CA ALA A 26 16.42 -11.68 -14.14
C ALA A 26 15.41 -11.25 -13.07
N LYS A 27 15.88 -11.11 -11.83
CA LYS A 27 15.04 -10.68 -10.72
C LYS A 27 14.59 -9.25 -11.00
N THR A 28 13.36 -9.07 -11.43
CA THR A 28 12.79 -7.73 -11.55
C THR A 28 12.53 -7.21 -10.14
N PRO A 29 13.24 -6.15 -9.72
CA PRO A 29 13.11 -5.63 -8.36
C PRO A 29 11.68 -5.11 -8.12
N LEU A 30 11.18 -5.32 -6.91
CA LEU A 30 9.93 -4.74 -6.44
C LEU A 30 10.23 -3.34 -5.86
N ARG A 31 9.62 -2.31 -6.44
CA ARG A 31 9.70 -0.93 -5.94
C ARG A 31 8.53 -0.66 -5.00
N VAL A 32 8.84 -0.42 -3.75
CA VAL A 32 7.85 -0.15 -2.72
C VAL A 32 7.98 1.28 -2.23
N MET A 33 6.85 1.97 -2.09
CA MET A 33 6.78 3.32 -1.52
C MET A 33 5.89 3.31 -0.27
N SER A 34 6.33 4.02 0.76
CA SER A 34 5.48 4.41 1.90
C SER A 34 5.36 5.93 1.93
N SER A 35 4.15 6.45 2.03
CA SER A 35 3.90 7.88 1.92
C SER A 35 2.75 8.35 2.81
N ASN A 36 3.06 9.15 3.82
CA ASN A 36 2.05 9.95 4.48
C ASN A 36 1.75 11.17 3.59
N ILE A 37 0.53 11.23 3.03
CA ILE A 37 0.19 12.28 2.08
C ILE A 37 -0.34 13.55 2.74
N ARG A 38 -0.42 13.60 4.05
CA ARG A 38 -1.07 14.67 4.82
C ARG A 38 -2.53 14.82 4.39
N PHE A 39 -3.47 14.54 5.28
CA PHE A 39 -4.88 14.71 4.98
C PHE A 39 -5.23 16.15 4.52
N ASN A 40 -6.26 16.27 3.71
CA ASN A 40 -6.80 17.56 3.32
C ASN A 40 -7.41 18.26 4.54
N SER A 41 -6.84 19.38 4.94
CA SER A 41 -7.28 20.21 6.07
C SER A 41 -7.64 21.60 5.59
N GLU A 42 -8.72 22.16 6.12
CA GLU A 42 -9.10 23.55 5.87
C GLU A 42 -8.06 24.56 6.37
N GLN A 43 -7.17 24.12 7.26
CA GLN A 43 -6.06 24.92 7.77
C GLN A 43 -4.86 24.97 6.82
N ASP A 44 -4.79 24.06 5.85
CA ASP A 44 -3.71 24.00 4.88
C ASP A 44 -4.04 24.94 3.72
N LEU A 45 -3.42 26.12 3.70
CA LEU A 45 -3.68 27.19 2.73
C LEU A 45 -2.51 27.36 1.75
N GLY A 46 -2.78 27.96 0.59
CA GLY A 46 -1.76 28.23 -0.44
C GLY A 46 -1.05 26.94 -0.87
N ASP A 47 0.26 26.97 -0.90
CA ASP A 47 1.11 25.85 -1.36
C ASP A 47 1.00 24.58 -0.49
N THR A 48 0.46 24.71 0.73
CA THR A 48 0.25 23.55 1.62
C THR A 48 -1.11 22.88 1.41
N SER A 49 -2.03 23.52 0.69
CA SER A 49 -3.34 22.94 0.37
C SER A 49 -3.22 21.66 -0.47
N TRP A 50 -4.21 20.79 -0.39
CA TRP A 50 -4.23 19.59 -1.24
C TRP A 50 -4.27 19.95 -2.73
N ASP A 51 -5.02 20.99 -3.09
CA ASP A 51 -5.12 21.44 -4.48
C ASP A 51 -3.78 21.84 -5.07
N ALA A 52 -2.93 22.50 -4.30
CA ALA A 52 -1.58 22.84 -4.72
C ALA A 52 -0.64 21.60 -4.75
N ARG A 53 -0.79 20.68 -3.79
CA ARG A 53 0.12 19.54 -3.63
C ARG A 53 -0.20 18.34 -4.53
N LYS A 54 -1.45 18.17 -4.97
CA LYS A 54 -1.89 16.93 -5.65
C LYS A 54 -1.14 16.64 -6.94
N GLN A 55 -0.93 17.64 -7.80
CA GLN A 55 -0.23 17.41 -9.05
C GLN A 55 1.27 17.14 -8.87
N PRO A 56 2.03 17.90 -8.07
CA PRO A 56 3.39 17.55 -7.69
C PRO A 56 3.51 16.16 -7.09
N TYR A 57 2.55 15.75 -6.24
CA TYR A 57 2.53 14.43 -5.63
C TYR A 57 2.35 13.31 -6.68
N VAL A 58 1.42 13.47 -7.60
CA VAL A 58 1.20 12.53 -8.71
C VAL A 58 2.42 12.45 -9.62
N ASN A 59 3.05 13.57 -9.93
CA ASN A 59 4.27 13.61 -10.73
C ASN A 59 5.41 12.83 -10.04
N MET A 60 5.60 13.02 -8.74
CA MET A 60 6.58 12.28 -7.95
C MET A 60 6.33 10.76 -8.01
N ILE A 61 5.07 10.30 -7.94
CA ILE A 61 4.75 8.87 -8.10
C ILE A 61 5.12 8.40 -9.50
N ARG A 62 4.79 9.16 -10.55
CA ARG A 62 5.11 8.79 -11.94
C ARG A 62 6.60 8.76 -12.22
N ASP A 63 7.36 9.66 -11.61
CA ASP A 63 8.83 9.73 -11.76
C ASP A 63 9.52 8.57 -11.04
N THR A 64 9.05 8.23 -9.84
CA THR A 64 9.64 7.15 -9.03
C THR A 64 9.14 5.76 -9.43
N LYS A 65 7.99 5.67 -10.10
CA LYS A 65 7.37 4.44 -10.62
C LYS A 65 7.35 3.30 -9.60
N PRO A 66 6.76 3.49 -8.42
CA PRO A 66 6.63 2.41 -7.46
C PRO A 66 5.63 1.36 -7.96
N ASP A 67 5.94 0.10 -7.69
CA ASP A 67 5.04 -1.01 -8.03
C ASP A 67 3.88 -1.13 -7.04
N VAL A 68 4.16 -0.86 -5.76
CA VAL A 68 3.18 -0.87 -4.67
C VAL A 68 3.41 0.33 -3.75
N ILE A 69 2.33 0.98 -3.33
CA ILE A 69 2.37 2.17 -2.48
C ILE A 69 1.49 1.97 -1.25
N GLY A 70 2.04 2.11 -0.06
CA GLY A 70 1.27 2.26 1.17
C GLY A 70 1.12 3.74 1.52
N MET A 71 -0.11 4.23 1.58
CA MET A 71 -0.40 5.63 1.91
C MET A 71 -1.03 5.75 3.29
N GLN A 72 -0.65 6.80 4.02
CA GLN A 72 -1.25 7.19 5.28
C GLN A 72 -1.93 8.55 5.15
N GLU A 73 -2.99 8.74 5.90
CA GLU A 73 -3.80 9.95 6.00
C GLU A 73 -4.63 10.37 4.76
N PRO A 74 -4.85 9.59 3.71
CA PRO A 74 -5.72 10.02 2.62
C PRO A 74 -7.17 10.18 3.13
N ARG A 75 -7.89 11.18 2.62
CA ARG A 75 -9.30 11.43 2.90
C ARG A 75 -10.13 11.54 1.62
N ASP A 76 -11.44 11.63 1.77
CA ASP A 76 -12.45 11.51 0.69
C ASP A 76 -12.08 12.21 -0.63
N ALA A 77 -11.77 13.51 -0.60
CA ALA A 77 -11.40 14.26 -1.80
C ALA A 77 -10.07 13.77 -2.42
N GLN A 78 -9.11 13.39 -1.55
CA GLN A 78 -7.82 12.88 -2.00
C GLN A 78 -7.95 11.49 -2.64
N TYR A 79 -8.85 10.64 -2.12
CA TYR A 79 -9.16 9.36 -2.77
C TYR A 79 -9.66 9.54 -4.19
N ALA A 80 -10.66 10.42 -4.39
CA ALA A 80 -11.25 10.68 -5.69
C ALA A 80 -10.22 11.26 -6.69
N ASP A 81 -9.39 12.19 -6.22
CA ASP A 81 -8.33 12.76 -7.06
C ASP A 81 -7.27 11.71 -7.44
N LEU A 82 -6.79 10.89 -6.50
CA LEU A 82 -5.81 9.85 -6.77
C LEU A 82 -6.38 8.78 -7.72
N GLU A 83 -7.66 8.44 -7.59
CA GLU A 83 -8.33 7.53 -8.49
C GLU A 83 -8.33 8.02 -9.94
N ARG A 84 -8.67 9.27 -10.12
CA ARG A 84 -8.71 9.92 -11.43
C ARG A 84 -7.31 10.18 -12.01
N LEU A 85 -6.34 10.55 -11.15
CA LEU A 85 -5.01 10.98 -11.59
C LEU A 85 -4.00 9.85 -11.74
N LEU A 86 -4.27 8.69 -11.12
CA LEU A 86 -3.43 7.48 -11.19
C LEU A 86 -4.25 6.27 -11.67
N PRO A 87 -4.82 6.33 -12.89
CA PRO A 87 -5.67 5.25 -13.41
C PRO A 87 -4.90 3.94 -13.66
N GLU A 88 -3.56 4.01 -13.76
CA GLU A 88 -2.65 2.89 -13.91
C GLU A 88 -2.51 2.03 -12.64
N TYR A 89 -2.90 2.58 -11.49
CA TYR A 89 -2.91 1.86 -10.21
C TYR A 89 -4.32 1.33 -9.89
N ASP A 90 -4.39 0.12 -9.40
CA ASP A 90 -5.54 -0.38 -8.65
C ASP A 90 -5.34 -0.14 -7.15
N ARG A 91 -6.39 -0.33 -6.33
CA ARG A 91 -6.35 0.14 -4.95
C ARG A 91 -7.22 -0.64 -3.99
N PHE A 92 -6.79 -0.66 -2.75
CA PHE A 92 -7.59 -1.06 -1.61
C PHE A 92 -7.63 0.08 -0.59
N ARG A 93 -8.82 0.42 -0.12
CA ARG A 93 -9.06 1.34 0.99
C ARG A 93 -10.25 0.89 1.81
N LEU A 94 -10.26 1.24 3.06
CA LEU A 94 -11.43 1.04 3.90
C LEU A 94 -12.48 2.09 3.59
N LEU A 95 -13.73 1.64 3.45
CA LEU A 95 -14.88 2.52 3.36
C LEU A 95 -15.54 2.65 4.74
N PRO A 96 -15.98 3.86 5.13
CA PRO A 96 -16.78 4.02 6.31
C PRO A 96 -18.04 3.15 6.24
N ASN A 97 -18.38 2.53 7.34
CA ASN A 97 -19.60 1.73 7.50
C ASN A 97 -20.09 1.82 8.96
N ASN A 98 -21.04 0.99 9.36
CA ASN A 98 -21.59 0.99 10.73
C ASN A 98 -20.55 0.69 11.83
N GLN A 99 -19.41 0.07 11.47
CA GLN A 99 -18.33 -0.28 12.39
C GLN A 99 -17.11 0.62 12.26
N ILE A 100 -16.94 1.26 11.10
CA ILE A 100 -15.75 2.06 10.76
C ILE A 100 -16.19 3.48 10.43
N THR A 101 -15.80 4.43 11.25
CA THR A 101 -16.03 5.85 11.00
C THR A 101 -15.11 6.38 9.89
N ARG A 102 -15.47 7.52 9.28
CA ARG A 102 -14.61 8.20 8.29
C ARG A 102 -13.20 8.47 8.82
N LYS A 103 -13.08 8.84 10.09
CA LYS A 103 -11.79 9.11 10.73
C LYS A 103 -10.95 7.84 10.86
N GLN A 104 -11.56 6.71 11.13
CA GLN A 104 -10.89 5.41 11.20
C GLN A 104 -10.49 4.89 9.82
N ALA A 105 -11.38 5.02 8.82
CA ALA A 105 -11.11 4.63 7.45
C ALA A 105 -9.93 5.40 6.81
N ALA A 106 -9.66 6.63 7.27
CA ALA A 106 -8.53 7.43 6.82
C ALA A 106 -7.14 6.90 7.26
N SER A 107 -7.09 5.72 7.88
CA SER A 107 -5.84 5.12 8.36
C SER A 107 -4.88 4.75 7.24
N GLY A 108 -5.38 4.48 6.03
CA GLY A 108 -4.51 4.19 4.91
C GLY A 108 -5.22 3.77 3.62
N MET A 109 -4.41 3.70 2.58
CA MET A 109 -4.73 3.15 1.27
C MET A 109 -3.51 2.40 0.74
N ILE A 110 -3.74 1.33 0.00
CA ILE A 110 -2.70 0.64 -0.75
C ILE A 110 -3.04 0.76 -2.23
N LEU A 111 -2.03 1.15 -3.04
CA LEU A 111 -2.11 1.13 -4.50
C LEU A 111 -1.10 0.14 -5.05
N TRP A 112 -1.41 -0.49 -6.19
CA TRP A 112 -0.50 -1.37 -6.92
C TRP A 112 -0.69 -1.18 -8.43
N LEU A 113 0.38 -1.37 -9.19
CA LEU A 113 0.32 -1.32 -10.66
C LEU A 113 -0.56 -2.45 -11.19
N LYS A 114 -1.62 -2.11 -11.92
CA LYS A 114 -2.58 -3.05 -12.53
C LYS A 114 -1.92 -4.03 -13.49
N GLU A 115 -0.95 -3.55 -14.27
CA GLU A 115 -0.25 -4.38 -15.25
C GLU A 115 0.64 -5.45 -14.61
N ARG A 116 1.15 -5.17 -13.39
CA ARG A 116 2.06 -6.06 -12.68
C ARG A 116 1.35 -7.02 -11.74
N PHE A 117 0.26 -6.60 -11.10
CA PHE A 117 -0.35 -7.36 -10.01
C PHE A 117 -1.82 -7.66 -10.23
N GLN A 118 -2.19 -8.88 -9.82
CA GLN A 118 -3.58 -9.26 -9.56
C GLN A 118 -3.81 -9.31 -8.06
N CYS A 119 -4.82 -8.59 -7.56
CA CYS A 119 -5.22 -8.70 -6.16
C CYS A 119 -6.00 -10.00 -5.95
N LEU A 120 -5.52 -10.85 -5.07
CA LEU A 120 -6.15 -12.12 -4.72
C LEU A 120 -7.03 -11.99 -3.49
N ASP A 121 -6.62 -11.14 -2.53
CA ASP A 121 -7.34 -10.92 -1.29
C ASP A 121 -6.92 -9.58 -0.66
N SER A 122 -7.74 -9.06 0.26
CA SER A 122 -7.44 -7.81 0.96
C SER A 122 -8.22 -7.74 2.27
N GLY A 123 -7.70 -6.99 3.21
CA GLY A 123 -8.36 -6.85 4.49
C GLY A 123 -7.71 -5.83 5.40
N TYR A 124 -8.15 -5.85 6.64
CA TYR A 124 -7.63 -5.00 7.70
C TYR A 124 -7.79 -5.67 9.06
N PHE A 125 -7.04 -5.20 10.02
CA PHE A 125 -7.21 -5.53 11.43
C PHE A 125 -6.81 -4.35 12.31
N TRP A 126 -7.38 -4.32 13.52
CA TRP A 126 -7.10 -3.27 14.48
C TRP A 126 -5.78 -3.53 15.20
N LEU A 127 -5.01 -2.47 15.40
CA LEU A 127 -3.72 -2.54 16.12
C LEU A 127 -3.95 -2.31 17.61
N GLY A 128 -4.55 -3.29 18.25
CA GLY A 128 -4.88 -3.28 19.67
C GLY A 128 -5.14 -4.67 20.23
N PRO A 129 -5.65 -4.77 21.46
CA PRO A 129 -5.87 -6.07 22.14
C PRO A 129 -6.84 -7.00 21.43
N THR A 130 -7.79 -6.46 20.67
CA THR A 130 -8.83 -7.21 19.95
C THR A 130 -8.77 -6.90 18.45
N PRO A 131 -7.85 -7.55 17.67
CA PRO A 131 -7.58 -7.17 16.28
C PRO A 131 -8.81 -7.29 15.34
N ASN A 132 -9.76 -8.15 15.66
CA ASN A 132 -10.97 -8.38 14.86
C ASN A 132 -12.13 -7.43 15.18
N GLU A 133 -11.99 -6.60 16.22
CA GLU A 133 -13.02 -5.67 16.67
C GLU A 133 -12.42 -4.27 16.85
N PRO A 134 -13.24 -3.20 16.69
CA PRO A 134 -12.75 -1.84 16.91
C PRO A 134 -12.15 -1.66 18.29
N CYS A 135 -10.85 -1.46 18.35
CA CYS A 135 -10.14 -1.23 19.60
C CYS A 135 -9.06 -0.14 19.43
N LEU A 136 -8.75 0.52 20.54
CA LEU A 136 -7.62 1.43 20.62
C LEU A 136 -6.33 0.62 20.80
N PRO A 137 -5.18 1.16 20.34
CA PRO A 137 -3.89 0.59 20.68
C PRO A 137 -3.70 0.46 22.20
N TRP A 138 -2.87 -0.50 22.62
CA TRP A 138 -2.55 -0.71 24.05
C TRP A 138 -2.10 0.60 24.70
N ASP A 139 -2.60 0.86 25.89
CA ASP A 139 -2.23 2.02 26.72
C ASP A 139 -2.43 3.37 26.01
N ALA A 140 -3.41 3.43 25.10
CA ALA A 140 -3.73 4.66 24.40
C ALA A 140 -4.30 5.70 25.36
N THR A 141 -3.59 6.83 25.48
CA THR A 141 -4.06 7.99 26.24
C THR A 141 -5.08 8.82 25.47
N ASP A 142 -5.12 8.64 24.14
CA ASP A 142 -6.01 9.37 23.23
C ASP A 142 -7.13 8.46 22.74
N LYS A 143 -8.34 8.74 23.15
CA LYS A 143 -9.57 8.00 22.77
C LYS A 143 -9.96 8.14 21.30
N TYR A 144 -9.26 8.96 20.54
CA TYR A 144 -9.62 9.30 19.16
C TYR A 144 -8.75 8.66 18.09
N HIS A 145 -7.59 8.09 18.46
CA HIS A 145 -6.63 7.59 17.50
C HIS A 145 -6.63 6.07 17.41
N TYR A 146 -7.70 5.51 16.89
CA TYR A 146 -7.70 4.14 16.42
C TYR A 146 -6.60 3.93 15.38
N ARG A 147 -5.96 2.78 15.42
CA ARG A 147 -4.94 2.38 14.45
C ARG A 147 -5.28 1.02 13.83
N MET A 148 -5.06 0.92 12.54
CA MET A 148 -5.28 -0.31 11.79
C MET A 148 -4.09 -0.59 10.90
N ALA A 149 -3.86 -1.86 10.63
CA ALA A 149 -3.11 -2.31 9.46
C ALA A 149 -4.10 -2.71 8.39
N ILE A 150 -3.90 -2.21 7.18
CA ILE A 150 -4.59 -2.68 5.99
C ILE A 150 -3.62 -3.51 5.17
N TRP A 151 -4.11 -4.50 4.46
CA TRP A 151 -3.26 -5.40 3.70
C TRP A 151 -3.92 -5.84 2.40
N VAL A 152 -3.06 -6.23 1.45
CA VAL A 152 -3.45 -6.87 0.20
C VAL A 152 -2.56 -8.09 -0.04
N LYS A 153 -3.15 -9.14 -0.62
CA LYS A 153 -2.45 -10.29 -1.16
C LYS A 153 -2.41 -10.15 -2.67
N LEU A 154 -1.23 -9.98 -3.22
CA LEU A 154 -1.00 -9.72 -4.64
C LEU A 154 -0.28 -10.90 -5.30
N LEU A 155 -0.75 -11.31 -6.48
CA LEU A 155 0.03 -12.16 -7.38
C LEU A 155 0.85 -11.26 -8.30
N ASP A 156 2.16 -11.36 -8.23
CA ASP A 156 3.08 -10.68 -9.15
C ASP A 156 3.14 -11.45 -10.47
N ASN A 157 2.56 -10.91 -11.52
CA ASN A 157 2.49 -11.53 -12.85
C ASN A 157 3.87 -11.70 -13.50
N ILE A 158 4.89 -10.97 -13.06
CA ILE A 158 6.26 -11.09 -13.58
C ILE A 158 6.97 -12.30 -12.96
N SER A 159 6.87 -12.48 -11.66
CA SER A 159 7.56 -13.55 -10.93
C SER A 159 6.70 -14.79 -10.69
N GLY A 160 5.38 -14.71 -10.87
CA GLY A 160 4.42 -15.75 -10.51
C GLY A 160 4.29 -15.98 -9.00
N LYS A 161 4.79 -15.08 -8.16
CA LYS A 161 4.80 -15.22 -6.71
C LYS A 161 3.70 -14.40 -6.05
N GLU A 162 3.16 -14.93 -4.98
CA GLU A 162 2.25 -14.21 -4.10
C GLU A 162 3.05 -13.36 -3.11
N VAL A 163 2.59 -12.12 -2.89
CA VAL A 163 3.18 -11.15 -1.96
C VAL A 163 2.09 -10.58 -1.09
N TYR A 164 2.31 -10.57 0.22
CA TYR A 164 1.48 -9.79 1.14
C TYR A 164 2.12 -8.42 1.35
N PHE A 165 1.34 -7.38 1.21
CA PHE A 165 1.77 -6.01 1.47
C PHE A 165 0.86 -5.37 2.52
N PHE A 166 1.48 -4.82 3.57
CA PHE A 166 0.80 -4.17 4.68
C PHE A 166 1.12 -2.68 4.68
N SER A 167 0.10 -1.86 4.96
CA SER A 167 0.26 -0.42 5.22
C SER A 167 -0.41 -0.07 6.54
N THR A 168 0.26 0.76 7.32
CA THR A 168 -0.26 1.21 8.61
C THR A 168 0.18 2.62 8.93
N HIS A 169 -0.59 3.30 9.77
CA HIS A 169 -0.23 4.55 10.41
C HIS A 169 -0.13 4.33 11.92
N LEU A 170 1.07 4.06 12.41
CA LEU A 170 1.33 3.79 13.82
C LEU A 170 1.04 5.00 14.71
N PRO A 171 0.81 4.80 16.03
CA PRO A 171 0.73 5.89 16.98
C PRO A 171 1.96 6.80 16.87
N TYR A 172 1.75 8.11 16.78
CA TYR A 172 2.86 9.06 16.75
C TYR A 172 3.50 9.24 18.12
N ASP A 173 4.79 9.53 18.14
CA ASP A 173 5.46 9.99 19.36
C ASP A 173 5.34 11.53 19.41
N PRO A 174 4.59 12.07 20.37
CA PRO A 174 4.33 13.51 20.42
C PRO A 174 5.56 14.37 20.63
N GLY A 175 6.72 13.78 20.94
CA GLY A 175 7.97 14.55 21.12
C GLY A 175 8.06 15.25 22.46
N ASN A 176 8.53 16.50 22.47
CA ASN A 176 8.74 17.31 23.66
C ASN A 176 7.71 18.44 23.83
N ARG A 177 6.54 18.32 23.20
CA ARG A 177 5.48 19.32 23.36
C ARG A 177 4.87 19.25 24.77
N PRO A 178 4.28 20.33 25.31
CA PRO A 178 3.69 20.34 26.67
C PRO A 178 2.60 19.27 26.86
N ASP A 179 1.84 18.97 25.83
CA ASP A 179 0.79 17.93 25.81
C ASP A 179 1.32 16.49 25.80
N CYS A 180 2.63 16.33 25.86
CA CYS A 180 3.34 15.05 25.80
C CYS A 180 3.84 14.56 27.15
N PHE A 181 3.45 15.24 28.22
CA PHE A 181 3.78 14.85 29.58
C PHE A 181 2.49 14.50 30.33
N ASP A 182 2.55 13.46 31.15
CA ASP A 182 1.44 13.12 32.07
C ASP A 182 1.38 14.11 33.24
N ALA A 183 0.40 13.89 34.13
CA ALA A 183 0.20 14.73 35.32
C ALA A 183 1.40 14.77 36.27
N ASP A 184 2.27 13.75 36.21
CA ASP A 184 3.48 13.62 37.03
C ASP A 184 4.71 14.20 36.32
N GLY A 185 4.53 14.86 35.17
CA GLY A 185 5.62 15.44 34.37
C GLY A 185 6.48 14.41 33.64
N LYS A 186 6.06 13.16 33.58
CA LYS A 186 6.75 12.09 32.82
C LYS A 186 6.36 12.15 31.36
N ARG A 187 7.36 12.09 30.50
CA ARG A 187 7.13 12.08 29.04
C ARG A 187 6.35 10.86 28.60
N ILE A 188 5.21 11.08 27.95
CA ILE A 188 4.42 10.05 27.29
C ILE A 188 5.17 9.61 26.03
N ARG A 189 5.67 8.38 26.02
CA ARG A 189 6.34 7.78 24.87
C ARG A 189 5.52 6.64 24.34
N ASN A 190 5.09 6.75 23.10
CA ASN A 190 4.33 5.68 22.43
C ASN A 190 5.23 4.55 21.86
N ILE A 191 6.49 4.45 22.33
CA ILE A 191 7.45 3.44 21.84
C ILE A 191 6.94 2.03 22.13
N GLU A 192 6.51 1.75 23.35
CA GLU A 192 6.01 0.43 23.74
C GLU A 192 4.73 0.08 22.96
N GLN A 193 3.81 1.02 22.85
CA GLN A 193 2.58 0.88 22.07
C GLN A 193 2.88 0.59 20.60
N ARG A 194 3.81 1.33 19.98
CA ARG A 194 4.25 1.10 18.59
C ARG A 194 4.90 -0.27 18.44
N THR A 195 5.69 -0.69 19.43
CA THR A 195 6.32 -2.02 19.44
C THR A 195 5.27 -3.13 19.51
N LYS A 196 4.24 -3.00 20.35
CA LYS A 196 3.12 -3.95 20.43
C LYS A 196 2.37 -4.00 19.09
N CYS A 197 2.08 -2.84 18.48
CA CYS A 197 1.46 -2.76 17.15
C CYS A 197 2.31 -3.46 16.07
N ALA A 198 3.62 -3.21 16.05
CA ALA A 198 4.51 -3.83 15.07
C ALA A 198 4.59 -5.35 15.25
N LYS A 199 4.66 -5.84 16.48
CA LYS A 199 4.65 -7.28 16.77
C LYS A 199 3.38 -7.95 16.25
N LEU A 200 2.22 -7.32 16.42
CA LEU A 200 0.95 -7.86 15.92
C LEU A 200 0.92 -7.97 14.38
N ILE A 201 1.56 -7.04 13.67
CA ILE A 201 1.60 -7.06 12.19
C ILE A 201 2.41 -8.26 11.67
N VAL A 202 3.40 -8.73 12.42
CA VAL A 202 4.32 -9.80 12.00
C VAL A 202 4.01 -11.16 12.65
N SER A 203 2.98 -11.24 13.51
CA SER A 203 2.51 -12.50 14.11
C SER A 203 1.55 -13.25 13.20
#